data_f835d48a028b211127adb73889d00c5f
#
_entry.id   f835d48a028b211127adb73889d00c5f
#
_cell.length_a   1.000
_cell.length_b   1.000
_cell.length_c   1.000
_cell.angle_alpha   90.00
_cell.angle_beta   90.00
_cell.angle_gamma   90.00
#
_symmetry.space_group_name_H-M   'P 1'
#
loop_
_entity.id
_entity.type
_entity.pdbx_description
1 polymer ?
#
loop_
_entity_poly.entity_id
_entity_poly.type
_entity_poly.pdbx_seq_one_letter_code
_entity_poly.pdbx_strand_id
1 'polypeptide(L)'
;KAGEKECLKLGRITGGVVVLGAVVGAMMINDMFAILRQTWIVPMTFAALFWIGMYWRRATTKAGWITVTFCLVSFFVMPRLIPSVAPSLRTEPSLLQSNVKTETGGGKSIYWTGGVVEIEGVKQGQGQFRFDMLLYDKVIGYDLTKVRNATLATLDLPFKIIAPFLVMIIASLLTKPNDKKALDRLYVKLKTPVDPVPEKDEAEIEKSYANPDRFDKNKLFPNSNLEFQRPTKYDVIGFLICFALCFAIIGLVLLVAQIGT
;
A
#
# COMPACT_ATOMS: atom_id res chain seq x y z
N LYS A 1 -11.53 -17.65 26.43
CA LYS A 1 -10.09 -17.44 26.21
C LYS A 1 -9.57 -18.72 25.56
N ALA A 2 -9.03 -18.65 24.35
CA ALA A 2 -8.40 -19.79 23.70
C ALA A 2 -7.20 -20.25 24.56
N GLY A 3 -7.08 -21.53 24.80
CA GLY A 3 -5.99 -22.10 25.57
C GLY A 3 -4.65 -21.96 24.81
N GLU A 4 -3.54 -21.93 25.54
CA GLU A 4 -2.19 -21.80 24.96
C GLU A 4 -1.91 -22.85 23.86
N LYS A 5 -2.41 -24.09 24.04
CA LYS A 5 -2.31 -25.17 23.05
C LYS A 5 -3.11 -24.90 21.78
N GLU A 6 -4.26 -24.23 21.89
CA GLU A 6 -5.09 -23.85 20.71
C GLU A 6 -4.41 -22.72 19.92
N CYS A 7 -3.83 -21.74 20.61
CA CYS A 7 -3.06 -20.67 19.96
C CYS A 7 -1.85 -21.22 19.22
N LEU A 8 -1.10 -22.16 19.82
CA LEU A 8 0.03 -22.82 19.18
C LEU A 8 -0.38 -23.65 17.97
N LYS A 9 -1.50 -24.40 18.06
CA LYS A 9 -2.03 -25.20 16.95
C LYS A 9 -2.46 -24.28 15.79
N LEU A 10 -3.18 -23.21 16.10
CA LEU A 10 -3.62 -22.23 15.10
C LEU A 10 -2.41 -21.57 14.43
N GLY A 11 -1.41 -21.17 15.22
CA GLY A 11 -0.17 -20.56 14.70
C GLY A 11 0.58 -21.49 13.74
N ARG A 12 0.68 -22.80 14.06
CA ARG A 12 1.31 -23.79 13.16
C ARG A 12 0.54 -23.99 11.86
N ILE A 13 -0.80 -24.07 11.94
CA ILE A 13 -1.65 -24.21 10.75
C ILE A 13 -1.52 -22.96 9.86
N THR A 14 -1.66 -21.77 10.45
CA THR A 14 -1.53 -20.49 9.73
C THR A 14 -0.15 -20.36 9.09
N GLY A 15 0.92 -20.69 9.83
CA GLY A 15 2.29 -20.70 9.30
C GLY A 15 2.45 -21.67 8.13
N GLY A 16 1.90 -22.88 8.23
CA GLY A 16 1.91 -23.85 7.13
C GLY A 16 1.18 -23.35 5.88
N VAL A 17 0.01 -22.73 6.05
CA VAL A 17 -0.75 -22.14 4.93
C VAL A 17 0.02 -21.01 4.26
N VAL A 18 0.66 -20.14 5.06
CA VAL A 18 1.48 -19.02 4.53
C VAL A 18 2.68 -19.55 3.74
N VAL A 19 3.40 -20.55 4.28
CA VAL A 19 4.56 -21.16 3.60
C VAL A 19 4.15 -21.82 2.30
N LEU A 20 3.07 -22.62 2.30
CA LEU A 20 2.54 -23.25 1.08
C LEU A 20 2.11 -22.19 0.05
N GLY A 21 1.42 -21.14 0.49
CA GLY A 21 1.04 -20.03 -0.39
C GLY A 21 2.24 -19.31 -0.99
N ALA A 22 3.32 -19.12 -0.21
CA ALA A 22 4.55 -18.51 -0.68
C ALA A 22 5.27 -19.38 -1.72
N VAL A 23 5.35 -20.70 -1.49
CA VAL A 23 5.95 -21.65 -2.44
C VAL A 23 5.18 -21.67 -3.75
N VAL A 24 3.85 -21.80 -3.70
CA VAL A 24 2.99 -21.77 -4.90
C VAL A 24 3.14 -20.45 -5.63
N GLY A 25 3.14 -19.32 -4.90
CA GLY A 25 3.36 -17.99 -5.48
C GLY A 25 4.72 -17.86 -6.18
N ALA A 26 5.80 -18.37 -5.55
CA ALA A 26 7.15 -18.35 -6.14
C ALA A 26 7.23 -19.22 -7.40
N MET A 27 6.55 -20.35 -7.44
CA MET A 27 6.52 -21.22 -8.63
C MET A 27 5.76 -20.61 -9.81
N MET A 28 4.81 -19.71 -9.55
CA MET A 28 4.01 -19.05 -10.58
C MET A 28 4.65 -17.77 -11.17
N ILE A 29 5.72 -17.27 -10.57
CA ILE A 29 6.37 -16.02 -10.97
C ILE A 29 7.79 -16.33 -11.42
N ASN A 30 8.03 -16.21 -12.72
CA ASN A 30 9.34 -16.50 -13.33
C ASN A 30 10.30 -15.28 -13.34
N ASP A 31 9.85 -14.11 -12.90
CA ASP A 31 10.62 -12.87 -12.91
C ASP A 31 10.85 -12.36 -11.48
N MET A 32 12.12 -12.25 -11.10
CA MET A 32 12.55 -11.77 -9.78
C MET A 32 12.08 -10.33 -9.51
N PHE A 33 12.08 -9.46 -10.52
CA PHE A 33 11.58 -8.09 -10.37
C PHE A 33 10.07 -8.04 -10.17
N ALA A 34 9.32 -8.97 -10.77
CA ALA A 34 7.90 -9.10 -10.54
C ALA A 34 7.59 -9.51 -9.09
N ILE A 35 8.39 -10.39 -8.50
CA ILE A 35 8.28 -10.79 -7.08
C ILE A 35 8.54 -9.59 -6.17
N LEU A 36 9.65 -8.86 -6.39
CA LEU A 36 9.97 -7.66 -5.61
C LEU A 36 8.84 -6.63 -5.68
N ARG A 37 8.34 -6.35 -6.87
CA ARG A 37 7.21 -5.43 -7.08
C ARG A 37 5.96 -5.86 -6.32
N GLN A 38 5.64 -7.14 -6.37
CA GLN A 38 4.48 -7.71 -5.66
C GLN A 38 4.63 -7.59 -4.15
N THR A 39 5.85 -7.78 -3.62
CA THR A 39 6.17 -7.64 -2.20
C THR A 39 5.91 -6.23 -1.66
N TRP A 40 6.04 -5.18 -2.49
CA TRP A 40 5.77 -3.80 -2.07
C TRP A 40 4.27 -3.46 -2.02
N ILE A 41 3.44 -4.10 -2.85
CA ILE A 41 2.00 -3.79 -2.95
C ILE A 41 1.26 -4.18 -1.67
N VAL A 42 1.62 -5.31 -1.06
CA VAL A 42 0.96 -5.79 0.16
C VAL A 42 1.14 -4.83 1.34
N PRO A 43 2.36 -4.42 1.72
CA PRO A 43 2.56 -3.43 2.78
C PRO A 43 1.87 -2.09 2.49
N MET A 44 1.82 -1.63 1.24
CA MET A 44 1.13 -0.38 0.87
C MET A 44 -0.37 -0.44 1.18
N THR A 45 -1.02 -1.58 0.93
CA THR A 45 -2.43 -1.78 1.28
C THR A 45 -2.65 -1.63 2.79
N PHE A 46 -1.80 -2.26 3.60
CA PHE A 46 -1.89 -2.18 5.06
C PHE A 46 -1.45 -0.82 5.60
N ALA A 47 -0.55 -0.11 4.92
CA ALA A 47 -0.13 1.23 5.31
C ALA A 47 -1.32 2.20 5.38
N ALA A 48 -2.23 2.17 4.42
CA ALA A 48 -3.43 3.02 4.43
C ALA A 48 -4.33 2.75 5.65
N LEU A 49 -4.55 1.46 5.98
CA LEU A 49 -5.34 1.07 7.16
C LEU A 49 -4.68 1.53 8.45
N PHE A 50 -3.36 1.29 8.55
CA PHE A 50 -2.57 1.62 9.73
C PHE A 50 -2.54 3.14 9.97
N TRP A 51 -2.12 3.93 8.98
CA TRP A 51 -2.00 5.37 9.12
C TRP A 51 -3.34 6.05 9.37
N ILE A 52 -4.36 5.74 8.57
CA ILE A 52 -5.69 6.34 8.75
C ILE A 52 -6.31 5.86 10.07
N GLY A 53 -6.18 4.58 10.41
CA GLY A 53 -6.68 4.04 11.67
C GLY A 53 -6.02 4.60 12.91
N MET A 54 -4.70 4.93 12.85
CA MET A 54 -4.00 5.54 13.97
C MET A 54 -4.31 7.02 14.19
N TYR A 55 -4.53 7.76 13.10
CA TYR A 55 -4.62 9.21 13.18
C TYR A 55 -6.02 9.79 12.98
N TRP A 56 -7.00 8.97 12.62
CA TRP A 56 -8.35 9.46 12.33
C TRP A 56 -9.43 8.61 12.98
N ARG A 57 -10.08 9.16 14.01
CA ARG A 57 -11.15 8.48 14.79
C ARG A 57 -12.36 8.07 13.94
N ARG A 58 -12.57 8.69 12.79
CA ARG A 58 -13.67 8.37 11.90
C ARG A 58 -13.42 7.11 11.08
N ALA A 59 -12.19 6.60 11.05
CA ALA A 59 -11.85 5.34 10.41
C ALA A 59 -12.67 4.19 11.00
N THR A 60 -13.28 3.36 10.15
CA THR A 60 -14.15 2.28 10.59
C THR A 60 -13.58 0.91 10.24
N THR A 61 -13.87 -0.10 11.05
CA THR A 61 -13.47 -1.49 10.79
C THR A 61 -14.04 -2.00 9.46
N LYS A 62 -15.29 -1.58 9.15
CA LYS A 62 -15.91 -1.94 7.86
C LYS A 62 -15.18 -1.32 6.67
N ALA A 63 -14.75 -0.07 6.79
CA ALA A 63 -13.94 0.58 5.76
C ALA A 63 -12.60 -0.13 5.57
N GLY A 64 -11.97 -0.59 6.65
CA GLY A 64 -10.76 -1.41 6.57
C GLY A 64 -10.96 -2.65 5.72
N TRP A 65 -12.00 -3.43 5.96
CA TRP A 65 -12.32 -4.62 5.15
C TRP A 65 -12.63 -4.27 3.69
N ILE A 66 -13.40 -3.20 3.45
CA ILE A 66 -13.69 -2.70 2.09
C ILE A 66 -12.38 -2.36 1.37
N THR A 67 -11.46 -1.67 2.05
CA THR A 67 -10.17 -1.28 1.46
C THR A 67 -9.30 -2.49 1.13
N VAL A 68 -9.19 -3.47 2.03
CA VAL A 68 -8.44 -4.71 1.77
C VAL A 68 -9.03 -5.47 0.59
N THR A 69 -10.36 -5.64 0.57
CA THR A 69 -11.05 -6.32 -0.53
C THR A 69 -10.86 -5.58 -1.85
N PHE A 70 -11.00 -4.25 -1.85
CA PHE A 70 -10.75 -3.44 -3.03
C PHE A 70 -9.32 -3.62 -3.56
N CYS A 71 -8.31 -3.55 -2.70
CA CYS A 71 -6.92 -3.72 -3.11
C CYS A 71 -6.64 -5.13 -3.65
N LEU A 72 -7.17 -6.15 -2.98
CA LEU A 72 -7.03 -7.53 -3.43
C LEU A 72 -7.67 -7.72 -4.81
N VAL A 73 -8.88 -7.25 -4.99
CA VAL A 73 -9.58 -7.35 -6.27
C VAL A 73 -8.86 -6.52 -7.34
N SER A 74 -8.59 -5.24 -7.08
CA SER A 74 -8.03 -4.34 -8.10
C SER A 74 -6.60 -4.66 -8.48
N PHE A 75 -5.75 -5.06 -7.51
CA PHE A 75 -4.32 -5.25 -7.80
C PHE A 75 -3.95 -6.68 -8.20
N PHE A 76 -4.73 -7.67 -7.76
CA PHE A 76 -4.39 -9.07 -8.01
C PHE A 76 -5.38 -9.81 -8.91
N VAL A 77 -6.69 -9.56 -8.74
CA VAL A 77 -7.72 -10.28 -9.47
C VAL A 77 -8.01 -9.64 -10.83
N MET A 78 -8.33 -8.35 -10.84
CA MET A 78 -8.74 -7.63 -12.06
C MET A 78 -7.72 -7.72 -13.22
N PRO A 79 -6.41 -7.53 -13.00
CA PRO A 79 -5.42 -7.61 -14.08
C PRO A 79 -5.39 -8.95 -14.80
N ARG A 80 -5.79 -10.03 -14.12
CA ARG A 80 -5.86 -11.39 -14.67
C ARG A 80 -7.24 -11.74 -15.19
N LEU A 81 -8.27 -11.34 -14.46
CA LEU A 81 -9.66 -11.67 -14.76
C LEU A 81 -10.16 -10.96 -16.02
N ILE A 82 -9.86 -9.68 -16.20
CA ILE A 82 -10.33 -8.88 -17.33
C ILE A 82 -9.97 -9.54 -18.68
N PRO A 83 -8.71 -9.92 -18.95
CA PRO A 83 -8.37 -10.59 -20.21
C PRO A 83 -8.99 -11.97 -20.40
N SER A 84 -9.41 -12.62 -19.31
CA SER A 84 -10.04 -13.94 -19.36
C SER A 84 -11.53 -13.84 -19.64
N VAL A 85 -12.20 -12.84 -19.07
CA VAL A 85 -13.65 -12.63 -19.23
C VAL A 85 -13.97 -11.90 -20.53
N ALA A 86 -13.10 -10.99 -20.96
CA ALA A 86 -13.24 -10.21 -22.17
C ALA A 86 -12.02 -10.39 -23.11
N PRO A 87 -11.88 -11.54 -23.79
CA PRO A 87 -10.74 -11.82 -24.68
C PRO A 87 -10.62 -10.82 -25.83
N SER A 88 -11.73 -10.22 -26.27
CA SER A 88 -11.77 -9.18 -27.32
C SER A 88 -10.91 -7.96 -27.02
N LEU A 89 -10.68 -7.64 -25.74
CA LEU A 89 -9.78 -6.54 -25.35
C LEU A 89 -8.33 -6.78 -25.77
N ARG A 90 -7.94 -8.04 -25.98
CA ARG A 90 -6.57 -8.37 -26.43
C ARG A 90 -6.29 -7.94 -27.87
N THR A 91 -7.32 -7.81 -28.68
CA THR A 91 -7.24 -7.42 -30.09
C THR A 91 -7.70 -6.00 -30.36
N GLU A 92 -8.17 -5.30 -29.32
CA GLU A 92 -8.67 -3.93 -29.43
C GLU A 92 -7.54 -2.95 -29.81
N PRO A 93 -7.60 -2.28 -30.98
CA PRO A 93 -6.52 -1.42 -31.49
C PRO A 93 -6.12 -0.30 -30.52
N SER A 94 -7.09 0.26 -29.79
CA SER A 94 -6.86 1.33 -28.80
C SER A 94 -5.99 0.89 -27.63
N LEU A 95 -5.97 -0.42 -27.31
CA LEU A 95 -5.23 -1.02 -26.21
C LEU A 95 -3.92 -1.69 -26.66
N LEU A 96 -3.59 -1.68 -27.94
CA LEU A 96 -2.35 -2.24 -28.51
C LEU A 96 -1.23 -1.20 -28.67
N GLN A 97 -1.43 -0.02 -28.13
CA GLN A 97 -0.48 1.08 -28.21
C GLN A 97 0.80 0.81 -27.42
N SER A 98 1.90 1.33 -27.95
CA SER A 98 3.20 1.32 -27.31
C SER A 98 3.69 2.75 -27.07
N ASN A 99 4.54 2.94 -26.08
CA ASN A 99 5.17 4.22 -25.80
C ASN A 99 6.33 4.50 -26.80
N VAL A 100 6.98 5.63 -26.63
CA VAL A 100 8.09 6.07 -27.49
C VAL A 100 9.24 5.06 -27.45
N LYS A 101 9.79 4.74 -28.62
CA LYS A 101 11.07 4.02 -28.76
C LYS A 101 12.19 4.90 -28.22
N THR A 102 12.97 4.39 -27.29
CA THR A 102 14.19 5.05 -26.82
C THR A 102 15.40 4.52 -27.55
N GLU A 103 16.51 5.24 -27.56
CA GLU A 103 17.77 4.83 -28.23
C GLU A 103 18.27 3.45 -27.78
N THR A 104 17.93 3.04 -26.56
CA THR A 104 18.35 1.78 -25.93
C THR A 104 17.32 0.66 -26.03
N GLY A 105 16.16 0.86 -26.67
CA GLY A 105 15.14 -0.20 -26.77
C GLY A 105 13.87 0.22 -27.48
N GLY A 106 13.14 -0.75 -28.00
CA GLY A 106 11.82 -0.57 -28.62
C GLY A 106 10.77 -0.09 -27.62
N GLY A 107 9.70 0.53 -28.11
CA GLY A 107 8.54 0.91 -27.29
C GLY A 107 7.95 -0.29 -26.56
N LYS A 108 7.55 -0.09 -25.31
CA LYS A 108 6.86 -1.08 -24.47
C LYS A 108 5.36 -0.88 -24.57
N SER A 109 4.61 -1.97 -24.55
CA SER A 109 3.16 -1.91 -24.48
C SER A 109 2.70 -1.14 -23.24
N ILE A 110 1.73 -0.26 -23.42
CA ILE A 110 1.17 0.57 -22.35
C ILE A 110 0.25 -0.27 -21.47
N TYR A 111 -0.65 -1.05 -22.08
CA TYR A 111 -1.76 -1.71 -21.38
C TYR A 111 -1.52 -3.20 -21.08
N TRP A 112 -0.45 -3.81 -21.63
CA TRP A 112 -0.19 -5.24 -21.50
C TRP A 112 1.20 -5.53 -20.91
N THR A 113 1.25 -6.31 -19.85
CA THR A 113 2.54 -6.61 -19.17
C THR A 113 3.44 -7.51 -20.01
N GLY A 114 2.88 -8.40 -20.83
CA GLY A 114 3.60 -9.29 -21.74
C GLY A 114 3.87 -8.71 -23.12
N GLY A 115 3.49 -7.43 -23.35
CA GLY A 115 3.69 -6.79 -24.63
C GLY A 115 2.57 -7.06 -25.63
N VAL A 116 2.82 -6.70 -26.89
CA VAL A 116 1.95 -6.96 -28.03
C VAL A 116 2.69 -7.90 -29.00
N VAL A 117 2.08 -9.02 -29.32
CA VAL A 117 2.63 -10.04 -30.21
C VAL A 117 1.68 -10.20 -31.38
N GLU A 118 2.22 -10.48 -32.55
CA GLU A 118 1.44 -10.80 -33.77
C GLU A 118 1.30 -12.34 -33.86
N ILE A 119 0.06 -12.81 -33.84
CA ILE A 119 -0.29 -14.23 -33.96
C ILE A 119 -1.24 -14.35 -35.16
N GLU A 120 -0.87 -15.16 -36.16
CA GLU A 120 -1.67 -15.38 -37.37
C GLU A 120 -2.07 -14.08 -38.11
N GLY A 121 -1.16 -13.09 -38.09
CA GLY A 121 -1.42 -11.78 -38.73
C GLY A 121 -2.27 -10.81 -37.89
N VAL A 122 -2.68 -11.21 -36.68
CA VAL A 122 -3.47 -10.37 -35.76
C VAL A 122 -2.61 -9.95 -34.58
N LYS A 123 -2.51 -8.65 -34.30
CA LYS A 123 -1.84 -8.14 -33.10
C LYS A 123 -2.67 -8.40 -31.87
N GLN A 124 -2.05 -8.99 -30.86
CA GLN A 124 -2.71 -9.34 -29.60
C GLN A 124 -1.88 -8.92 -28.38
N GLY A 125 -2.56 -8.35 -27.37
CA GLY A 125 -1.97 -8.05 -26.08
C GLY A 125 -1.75 -9.31 -25.25
N GLN A 126 -0.54 -9.47 -24.68
CA GLN A 126 -0.15 -10.61 -23.89
C GLN A 126 0.05 -10.25 -22.40
N GLY A 127 -0.12 -11.27 -21.54
CA GLY A 127 0.05 -11.10 -20.09
C GLY A 127 -1.16 -10.50 -19.39
N GLN A 128 -0.91 -9.72 -18.35
CA GLN A 128 -1.93 -9.09 -17.53
C GLN A 128 -2.32 -7.73 -18.11
N PHE A 129 -3.57 -7.35 -17.89
CA PHE A 129 -4.10 -6.06 -18.32
C PHE A 129 -3.83 -4.98 -17.28
N ARG A 130 -3.23 -3.87 -17.69
CA ARG A 130 -2.91 -2.73 -16.84
C ARG A 130 -4.04 -1.71 -16.89
N PHE A 131 -5.16 -1.99 -16.21
CA PHE A 131 -6.32 -1.09 -16.20
C PHE A 131 -6.02 0.26 -15.52
N ASP A 132 -5.03 0.34 -14.65
CA ASP A 132 -4.51 1.56 -14.05
C ASP A 132 -4.03 2.56 -15.13
N MET A 133 -3.48 2.08 -16.23
CA MET A 133 -3.08 2.93 -17.35
C MET A 133 -4.27 3.61 -18.04
N LEU A 134 -5.46 2.98 -18.02
CA LEU A 134 -6.67 3.62 -18.51
C LEU A 134 -7.07 4.86 -17.72
N LEU A 135 -6.82 4.86 -16.39
CA LEU A 135 -7.08 6.02 -15.55
C LEU A 135 -6.19 7.20 -15.95
N TYR A 136 -4.91 6.94 -16.21
CA TYR A 136 -3.99 7.98 -16.66
C TYR A 136 -4.35 8.53 -18.03
N ASP A 137 -4.66 7.64 -19.00
CA ASP A 137 -4.99 8.03 -20.36
C ASP A 137 -6.38 8.67 -20.46
N LYS A 138 -7.44 8.00 -19.94
CA LYS A 138 -8.83 8.41 -20.19
C LYS A 138 -9.39 9.36 -19.14
N VAL A 139 -8.92 9.30 -17.87
CA VAL A 139 -9.47 10.15 -16.81
C VAL A 139 -8.59 11.37 -16.59
N ILE A 140 -7.27 11.21 -16.56
CA ILE A 140 -6.33 12.32 -16.35
C ILE A 140 -5.97 13.00 -17.66
N GLY A 141 -6.11 12.31 -18.81
CA GLY A 141 -5.76 12.81 -20.12
C GLY A 141 -4.25 12.87 -20.37
N TYR A 142 -3.49 12.00 -19.70
CA TYR A 142 -2.04 11.95 -19.84
C TYR A 142 -1.64 11.07 -21.01
N ASP A 143 -0.95 11.66 -22.00
CA ASP A 143 -0.52 10.95 -23.22
C ASP A 143 0.62 9.96 -22.90
N LEU A 144 0.24 8.71 -22.68
CA LEU A 144 1.16 7.63 -22.36
C LEU A 144 2.06 7.21 -23.52
N THR A 145 1.71 7.59 -24.75
CA THR A 145 2.51 7.26 -25.94
C THR A 145 3.86 7.99 -25.92
N LYS A 146 3.93 9.16 -25.31
CA LYS A 146 5.15 10.01 -25.22
C LYS A 146 6.02 9.71 -24.01
N VAL A 147 5.62 8.78 -23.15
CA VAL A 147 6.29 8.48 -21.89
C VAL A 147 7.48 7.54 -22.11
N ARG A 148 8.59 7.79 -21.40
CA ARG A 148 9.77 6.91 -21.43
C ARG A 148 9.50 5.57 -20.74
N ASN A 149 10.22 4.51 -21.14
CA ASN A 149 10.08 3.17 -20.58
C ASN A 149 10.22 3.14 -19.04
N ALA A 150 11.17 3.87 -18.48
CA ALA A 150 11.38 3.95 -17.03
C ALA A 150 10.16 4.56 -16.30
N THR A 151 9.62 5.66 -16.84
CA THR A 151 8.42 6.30 -16.28
C THR A 151 7.20 5.38 -16.41
N LEU A 152 7.00 4.76 -17.59
CA LEU A 152 5.89 3.81 -17.78
C LEU A 152 5.96 2.63 -16.81
N ALA A 153 7.16 2.16 -16.45
CA ALA A 153 7.36 1.06 -15.53
C ALA A 153 6.99 1.43 -14.07
N THR A 154 7.06 2.71 -13.71
CA THR A 154 6.79 3.18 -12.33
C THR A 154 5.42 3.85 -12.18
N LEU A 155 4.71 4.10 -13.29
CA LEU A 155 3.45 4.86 -13.29
C LEU A 155 2.30 4.13 -12.55
N ASP A 156 2.39 2.82 -12.35
CA ASP A 156 1.42 2.07 -11.57
C ASP A 156 1.55 2.30 -10.05
N LEU A 157 2.73 2.74 -9.57
CA LEU A 157 2.96 2.96 -8.14
C LEU A 157 2.08 4.05 -7.53
N PRO A 158 1.94 5.26 -8.11
CA PRO A 158 1.08 6.29 -7.55
C PRO A 158 -0.36 5.82 -7.35
N PHE A 159 -0.94 5.11 -8.31
CA PHE A 159 -2.28 4.55 -8.18
C PHE A 159 -2.35 3.56 -7.01
N LYS A 160 -1.40 2.62 -6.91
CA LYS A 160 -1.37 1.60 -5.86
C LYS A 160 -1.11 2.17 -4.47
N ILE A 161 -0.43 3.32 -4.37
CA ILE A 161 -0.19 4.02 -3.11
C ILE A 161 -1.43 4.84 -2.70
N ILE A 162 -1.98 5.62 -3.61
CA ILE A 162 -3.02 6.62 -3.31
C ILE A 162 -4.40 5.98 -3.18
N ALA A 163 -4.74 5.02 -4.05
CA ALA A 163 -6.07 4.42 -4.08
C ALA A 163 -6.50 3.79 -2.74
N PRO A 164 -5.66 3.03 -2.00
CA PRO A 164 -6.04 2.50 -0.69
C PRO A 164 -6.42 3.58 0.32
N PHE A 165 -5.70 4.72 0.34
CA PHE A 165 -6.00 5.85 1.22
C PHE A 165 -7.34 6.49 0.86
N LEU A 166 -7.58 6.73 -0.43
CA LEU A 166 -8.84 7.30 -0.90
C LEU A 166 -10.03 6.39 -0.58
N VAL A 167 -9.90 5.10 -0.87
CA VAL A 167 -10.96 4.12 -0.59
C VAL A 167 -11.23 4.04 0.91
N MET A 168 -10.18 4.01 1.75
CA MET A 168 -10.33 3.98 3.20
C MET A 168 -11.05 5.23 3.73
N ILE A 169 -10.72 6.42 3.22
CA ILE A 169 -11.36 7.67 3.61
C ILE A 169 -12.84 7.66 3.17
N ILE A 170 -13.10 7.39 1.90
CA ILE A 170 -14.47 7.40 1.34
C ILE A 170 -15.34 6.34 2.05
N ALA A 171 -14.85 5.11 2.17
CA ALA A 171 -15.57 4.04 2.84
C ALA A 171 -15.82 4.36 4.32
N SER A 172 -14.87 5.01 5.01
CA SER A 172 -15.07 5.45 6.38
C SER A 172 -16.15 6.50 6.51
N LEU A 173 -16.25 7.43 5.57
CA LEU A 173 -17.31 8.44 5.55
C LEU A 173 -18.71 7.84 5.29
N LEU A 174 -18.77 6.81 4.45
CA LEU A 174 -20.03 6.14 4.07
C LEU A 174 -20.49 5.08 5.08
N THR A 175 -19.61 4.59 5.96
CA THR A 175 -19.96 3.56 6.95
C THR A 175 -20.29 4.17 8.32
N LYS A 176 -21.06 3.45 9.14
CA LYS A 176 -21.38 3.89 10.51
C LYS A 176 -20.10 3.96 11.35
N PRO A 177 -19.92 5.00 12.19
CA PRO A 177 -18.79 5.11 13.10
C PRO A 177 -18.68 3.88 14.01
N ASN A 178 -17.45 3.58 14.43
CA ASN A 178 -17.20 2.58 15.46
C ASN A 178 -17.71 3.10 16.83
N ASP A 179 -17.87 2.19 17.79
CA ASP A 179 -18.27 2.55 19.14
C ASP A 179 -17.28 3.52 19.81
N LYS A 180 -17.81 4.60 20.38
CA LYS A 180 -17.00 5.67 20.99
C LYS A 180 -16.14 5.13 22.14
N LYS A 181 -16.69 4.24 23.00
CA LYS A 181 -15.94 3.67 24.12
C LYS A 181 -14.74 2.84 23.66
N ALA A 182 -14.94 2.06 22.57
CA ALA A 182 -13.86 1.27 21.99
C ALA A 182 -12.76 2.15 21.38
N LEU A 183 -13.15 3.24 20.69
CA LEU A 183 -12.21 4.22 20.15
C LEU A 183 -11.43 4.95 21.24
N ASP A 184 -12.11 5.44 22.29
CA ASP A 184 -11.47 6.13 23.40
C ASP A 184 -10.45 5.21 24.07
N ARG A 185 -10.81 3.95 24.31
CA ARG A 185 -9.89 2.95 24.87
C ARG A 185 -8.67 2.71 23.99
N LEU A 186 -8.86 2.63 22.67
CA LEU A 186 -7.77 2.43 21.72
C LEU A 186 -6.81 3.63 21.72
N TYR A 187 -7.34 4.84 21.50
CA TYR A 187 -6.51 6.03 21.36
C TYR A 187 -5.83 6.46 22.66
N VAL A 188 -6.49 6.25 23.80
CA VAL A 188 -5.86 6.45 25.11
C VAL A 188 -4.68 5.51 25.29
N LYS A 189 -4.86 4.22 24.98
CA LYS A 189 -3.77 3.24 25.07
C LYS A 189 -2.60 3.60 24.14
N LEU A 190 -2.88 4.04 22.90
CA LEU A 190 -1.84 4.45 21.95
C LEU A 190 -1.03 5.68 22.42
N LYS A 191 -1.63 6.53 23.27
CA LYS A 191 -0.99 7.76 23.77
C LYS A 191 -0.33 7.58 25.14
N THR A 192 -0.67 6.53 25.88
CA THR A 192 -0.09 6.28 27.21
C THR A 192 1.36 5.83 27.03
N PRO A 193 2.33 6.53 27.65
CA PRO A 193 3.72 6.10 27.63
C PRO A 193 3.87 4.71 28.27
N VAL A 194 4.67 3.86 27.67
CA VAL A 194 4.97 2.51 28.19
C VAL A 194 6.03 2.60 29.29
N ASP A 195 5.76 2.02 30.46
CA ASP A 195 6.76 1.86 31.53
C ASP A 195 7.41 0.48 31.43
N PRO A 196 8.73 0.35 31.61
CA PRO A 196 9.42 -0.94 31.63
C PRO A 196 8.95 -1.89 32.75
N VAL A 197 8.37 -1.34 33.82
CA VAL A 197 7.84 -2.11 34.94
C VAL A 197 6.36 -2.42 34.71
N PRO A 198 5.95 -3.69 34.55
CA PRO A 198 4.58 -4.07 34.20
C PRO A 198 3.50 -3.51 35.11
N GLU A 199 3.75 -3.51 36.43
CA GLU A 199 2.80 -3.00 37.46
C GLU A 199 2.55 -1.50 37.29
N LYS A 200 3.60 -0.72 36.95
CA LYS A 200 3.47 0.71 36.71
C LYS A 200 2.79 1.00 35.38
N ASP A 201 3.07 0.21 34.36
CA ASP A 201 2.45 0.30 33.06
C ASP A 201 0.93 0.07 33.14
N GLU A 202 0.51 -0.99 33.85
CA GLU A 202 -0.91 -1.27 34.06
C GLU A 202 -1.59 -0.14 34.83
N ALA A 203 -0.98 0.35 35.94
CA ALA A 203 -1.53 1.46 36.71
C ALA A 203 -1.65 2.76 35.91
N GLU A 204 -0.69 3.03 35.01
CA GLU A 204 -0.72 4.22 34.14
C GLU A 204 -1.77 4.10 33.04
N ILE A 205 -1.96 2.90 32.48
CA ILE A 205 -3.04 2.60 31.53
C ILE A 205 -4.42 2.75 32.19
N GLU A 206 -4.60 2.26 33.43
CA GLU A 206 -5.86 2.41 34.15
C GLU A 206 -6.21 3.88 34.42
N LYS A 207 -5.24 4.68 34.88
CA LYS A 207 -5.40 6.14 35.06
C LYS A 207 -5.81 6.81 33.73
N SER A 208 -5.25 6.35 32.62
CA SER A 208 -5.56 6.89 31.30
C SER A 208 -6.95 6.49 30.85
N TYR A 209 -7.42 5.29 31.15
CA TYR A 209 -8.79 4.86 30.90
C TYR A 209 -9.83 5.60 31.75
N ALA A 210 -9.48 5.95 33.00
CA ALA A 210 -10.33 6.74 33.87
C ALA A 210 -10.49 8.20 33.39
N ASN A 211 -9.49 8.73 32.68
CA ASN A 211 -9.52 10.09 32.12
C ASN A 211 -9.07 10.11 30.65
N PRO A 212 -9.94 9.78 29.69
CA PRO A 212 -9.61 9.67 28.28
C PRO A 212 -9.09 10.97 27.64
N ASP A 213 -9.47 12.12 28.19
CA ASP A 213 -9.17 13.44 27.64
C ASP A 213 -7.83 14.00 28.14
N ARG A 214 -7.10 13.27 29.02
CA ARG A 214 -5.83 13.75 29.61
C ARG A 214 -4.76 14.16 28.59
N PHE A 215 -4.79 13.56 27.40
CA PHE A 215 -3.85 13.83 26.31
C PHE A 215 -4.35 14.83 25.27
N ASP A 216 -5.58 15.33 25.40
CA ASP A 216 -6.17 16.19 24.36
C ASP A 216 -5.48 17.53 24.23
N LYS A 217 -4.84 18.03 25.31
CA LYS A 217 -3.99 19.24 25.27
C LYS A 217 -2.78 19.10 24.34
N ASN A 218 -2.31 17.87 24.13
CA ASN A 218 -1.17 17.59 23.27
C ASN A 218 -1.54 17.37 21.81
N LYS A 219 -2.82 17.40 21.45
CA LYS A 219 -3.27 17.29 20.05
C LYS A 219 -2.86 18.51 19.25
N LEU A 220 -2.44 18.27 18.01
CA LEU A 220 -2.14 19.33 17.05
C LEU A 220 -3.42 20.08 16.64
N PHE A 221 -4.54 19.33 16.50
CA PHE A 221 -5.86 19.83 16.16
C PHE A 221 -6.86 19.54 17.31
N PRO A 222 -6.93 20.40 18.34
CA PRO A 222 -7.91 20.26 19.41
C PRO A 222 -9.33 20.28 18.83
N ASN A 223 -10.25 19.53 19.44
CA ASN A 223 -11.65 19.45 19.02
C ASN A 223 -11.90 18.81 17.64
N SER A 224 -10.93 18.12 17.06
CA SER A 224 -11.09 17.39 15.81
C SER A 224 -11.08 15.86 16.04
N ASN A 225 -11.55 15.12 15.04
CA ASN A 225 -11.43 13.65 15.00
C ASN A 225 -10.03 13.18 14.63
N LEU A 226 -9.06 14.09 14.49
CA LEU A 226 -7.68 13.79 14.16
C LEU A 226 -6.85 13.65 15.44
N GLU A 227 -6.08 12.59 15.51
CA GLU A 227 -5.29 12.20 16.69
C GLU A 227 -3.79 12.53 16.58
N PHE A 228 -3.43 13.45 15.68
CA PHE A 228 -2.06 13.93 15.57
C PHE A 228 -1.62 14.64 16.86
N GLN A 229 -0.53 14.18 17.42
CA GLN A 229 0.09 14.83 18.57
C GLN A 229 1.10 15.90 18.12
N ARG A 230 1.33 16.91 18.96
CA ARG A 230 2.38 17.90 18.73
C ARG A 230 3.73 17.22 18.88
N PRO A 231 4.63 17.35 17.89
CA PRO A 231 5.96 16.77 17.98
C PRO A 231 6.75 17.43 19.12
N THR A 232 7.49 16.64 19.86
CA THR A 232 8.43 17.12 20.84
C THR A 232 9.71 17.61 20.18
N LYS A 233 10.55 18.35 20.92
CA LYS A 233 11.87 18.75 20.39
C LYS A 233 12.72 17.54 20.00
N TYR A 234 12.63 16.45 20.76
CA TYR A 234 13.34 15.21 20.46
C TYR A 234 12.86 14.54 19.16
N ASP A 235 11.55 14.55 18.90
CA ASP A 235 10.99 14.02 17.67
C ASP A 235 11.50 14.79 16.45
N VAL A 236 11.53 16.14 16.56
CA VAL A 236 12.03 16.99 15.47
C VAL A 236 13.52 16.78 15.23
N ILE A 237 14.33 16.72 16.30
CA ILE A 237 15.78 16.47 16.18
C ILE A 237 16.02 15.08 15.58
N GLY A 238 15.34 14.05 16.08
CA GLY A 238 15.44 12.69 15.55
C GLY A 238 15.07 12.61 14.08
N PHE A 239 13.98 13.29 13.69
CA PHE A 239 13.58 13.38 12.27
C PHE A 239 14.66 14.05 11.40
N LEU A 240 15.21 15.18 11.84
CA LEU A 240 16.25 15.88 11.10
C LEU A 240 17.53 15.07 10.94
N ILE A 241 17.92 14.30 11.98
CA ILE A 241 19.07 13.39 11.91
C ILE A 241 18.81 12.28 10.88
N CYS A 242 17.66 11.61 10.95
CA CYS A 242 17.28 10.57 9.98
C CYS A 242 17.22 11.11 8.55
N PHE A 243 16.67 12.31 8.38
CA PHE A 243 16.58 12.99 7.09
C PHE A 243 17.98 13.29 6.51
N ALA A 244 18.88 13.84 7.33
CA ALA A 244 20.27 14.09 6.93
C ALA A 244 21.01 12.78 6.57
N LEU A 245 20.80 11.71 7.32
CA LEU A 245 21.36 10.39 7.01
C LEU A 245 20.87 9.86 5.66
N CYS A 246 19.59 10.00 5.32
CA CYS A 246 19.08 9.61 4.02
C CYS A 246 19.82 10.31 2.86
N PHE A 247 20.03 11.64 2.97
CA PHE A 247 20.78 12.36 1.96
C PHE A 247 22.28 12.01 1.92
N ALA A 248 22.87 11.71 3.09
CA ALA A 248 24.25 11.25 3.15
C ALA A 248 24.41 9.89 2.43
N ILE A 249 23.46 8.97 2.62
CA ILE A 249 23.47 7.67 1.92
C ILE A 249 23.28 7.85 0.42
N ILE A 250 22.33 8.69 -0.01
CA ILE A 250 22.11 8.99 -1.44
C ILE A 250 23.39 9.61 -2.04
N GLY A 251 24.01 10.58 -1.35
CA GLY A 251 25.26 11.19 -1.78
C GLY A 251 26.39 10.18 -1.92
N LEU A 252 26.52 9.27 -0.97
CA LEU A 252 27.51 8.19 -1.00
C LEU A 252 27.28 7.23 -2.19
N VAL A 253 26.05 6.85 -2.44
CA VAL A 253 25.70 6.00 -3.60
C VAL A 253 26.04 6.69 -4.93
N LEU A 254 25.74 8.00 -5.03
CA LEU A 254 26.10 8.79 -6.22
C LEU A 254 27.60 8.89 -6.41
N LEU A 255 28.37 9.10 -5.34
CA LEU A 255 29.83 9.12 -5.39
C LEU A 255 30.41 7.77 -5.86
N VAL A 256 29.89 6.66 -5.30
CA VAL A 256 30.33 5.32 -5.71
C VAL A 256 29.97 5.06 -7.18
N ALA A 257 28.82 5.49 -7.64
CA ALA A 257 28.41 5.35 -9.04
C ALA A 257 29.31 6.11 -10.02
N GLN A 258 29.93 7.22 -9.58
CA GLN A 258 30.86 8.00 -10.40
C GLN A 258 32.26 7.40 -10.48
N ILE A 259 32.65 6.51 -9.57
CA ILE A 259 33.98 5.85 -9.58
C ILE A 259 34.06 4.78 -10.70
N GLY A 260 32.92 4.30 -11.21
CA GLY A 260 32.84 3.27 -12.25
C GLY A 260 32.53 3.78 -13.66
N THR A 261 32.44 5.09 -13.86
CA THR A 261 32.30 5.75 -15.15
C THR A 261 33.57 6.50 -15.50
#